data_43fc8048e17958046bfbcce24dd5c8bf
#
_entry.id   43fc8048e17958046bfbcce24dd5c8bf
#
_cell.length_a   1.000
_cell.length_b   1.000
_cell.length_c   1.000
_cell.angle_alpha   90.00
_cell.angle_beta   90.00
_cell.angle_gamma   90.00
#
_symmetry.space_group_name_H-M   'P 1'
#
loop_
_entity.id
_entity.type
_entity.pdbx_description
1 polymer ?
#
loop_
_entity_poly.entity_id
_entity_poly.type
_entity_poly.pdbx_seq_one_letter_code
_entity_poly.pdbx_strand_id
1 'polypeptide(L)'
;DVYKRQEILMGKPATSLLSFNDINKADNFRDIISNEIFRIYSGNDVIGSEIGGSLKNIIAIGCGIIDKMDLGDNAKSAFISRGLREIVRFGTSFNAKEYTFYGLSGIGDLVATCASNLSRNWQFGYALASGKTLEGFIAENKVTIEGANASKIVNDVALEKGLEMPIIKMTYKVVHENYNPVDAIKEFMSRNPSKERN
;
A
#
# COMPACT_ATOMS: atom_id res chain seq x y z
N ASP A 1 -2.16 -3.20 -11.08
CA ASP A 1 -2.99 -1.99 -11.13
C ASP A 1 -3.46 -1.68 -12.54
N VAL A 2 -4.73 -1.29 -12.68
CA VAL A 2 -5.35 -1.03 -13.99
C VAL A 2 -4.67 0.13 -14.71
N TYR A 3 -4.35 1.21 -13.99
CA TYR A 3 -3.72 2.39 -14.58
C TYR A 3 -2.30 2.13 -15.08
N LYS A 4 -1.49 1.31 -14.40
CA LYS A 4 -0.15 0.92 -14.88
C LYS A 4 -0.23 0.20 -16.23
N ARG A 5 -1.18 -0.73 -16.37
CA ARG A 5 -1.39 -1.44 -17.63
C ARG A 5 -1.80 -0.49 -18.76
N GLN A 6 -2.69 0.47 -18.46
CA GLN A 6 -3.10 1.47 -19.45
C GLN A 6 -1.93 2.35 -19.89
N GLU A 7 -1.08 2.80 -18.98
CA GLU A 7 0.10 3.60 -19.32
C GLU A 7 1.10 2.83 -20.19
N ILE A 8 1.37 1.56 -19.89
CA ILE A 8 2.23 0.71 -20.72
C ILE A 8 1.64 0.53 -22.12
N LEU A 9 0.32 0.29 -22.23
CA LEU A 9 -0.35 0.17 -23.53
C LEU A 9 -0.31 1.47 -24.34
N MET A 10 -0.23 2.62 -23.68
CA MET A 10 -0.03 3.93 -24.32
C MET A 10 1.44 4.23 -24.65
N GLY A 11 2.36 3.28 -24.45
CA GLY A 11 3.78 3.46 -24.73
C GLY A 11 4.52 4.32 -23.69
N LYS A 12 3.92 4.58 -22.51
CA LYS A 12 4.62 5.31 -21.44
C LYS A 12 5.66 4.41 -20.77
N PRO A 13 6.85 4.96 -20.43
CA PRO A 13 7.88 4.19 -19.73
C PRO A 13 7.37 3.64 -18.40
N ALA A 14 7.68 2.37 -18.15
CA ALA A 14 7.33 1.71 -16.90
C ALA A 14 8.45 0.79 -16.43
N THR A 15 8.50 0.57 -15.13
CA THR A 15 9.42 -0.39 -14.49
C THR A 15 8.65 -1.36 -13.62
N SER A 16 9.17 -2.60 -13.52
CA SER A 16 8.61 -3.61 -12.64
C SER A 16 9.70 -4.49 -12.05
N LEU A 17 9.39 -5.14 -10.93
CA LEU A 17 10.22 -6.18 -10.34
C LEU A 17 9.64 -7.55 -10.68
N LEU A 18 10.52 -8.46 -11.08
CA LEU A 18 10.24 -9.87 -11.29
C LEU A 18 11.00 -10.68 -10.24
N SER A 19 10.28 -11.30 -9.32
CA SER A 19 10.88 -12.04 -8.21
C SER A 19 10.67 -13.55 -8.35
N PHE A 20 11.78 -14.30 -8.20
CA PHE A 20 11.78 -15.75 -8.08
C PHE A 20 12.70 -16.16 -6.94
N ASN A 21 12.45 -17.32 -6.34
CA ASN A 21 13.36 -17.91 -5.35
C ASN A 21 14.75 -18.19 -5.95
N ASP A 22 14.80 -18.52 -7.24
CA ASP A 22 16.04 -18.70 -8.03
C ASP A 22 16.29 -17.46 -8.85
N ILE A 23 17.33 -16.69 -8.51
CA ILE A 23 17.68 -15.45 -9.19
C ILE A 23 18.02 -15.65 -10.67
N ASN A 24 18.61 -16.79 -11.05
CA ASN A 24 18.94 -17.06 -12.45
C ASN A 24 17.66 -17.17 -13.31
N LYS A 25 16.59 -17.71 -12.76
CA LYS A 25 15.29 -17.73 -13.44
C LYS A 25 14.72 -16.32 -13.58
N ALA A 26 14.82 -15.49 -12.54
CA ALA A 26 14.41 -14.10 -12.62
C ALA A 26 15.19 -13.35 -13.72
N ASP A 27 16.52 -13.55 -13.79
CA ASP A 27 17.38 -12.92 -14.80
C ASP A 27 17.01 -13.36 -16.22
N ASN A 28 16.80 -14.66 -16.44
CA ASN A 28 16.43 -15.18 -17.76
C ASN A 28 15.07 -14.59 -18.22
N PHE A 29 14.08 -14.55 -17.36
CA PHE A 29 12.78 -13.96 -17.72
C PHE A 29 12.86 -12.44 -17.89
N ARG A 30 13.65 -11.73 -17.06
CA ARG A 30 13.91 -10.30 -17.24
C ARG A 30 14.42 -10.01 -18.65
N ASP A 31 15.40 -10.77 -19.13
CA ASP A 31 16.03 -10.56 -20.43
C ASP A 31 15.07 -10.83 -21.61
N ILE A 32 14.08 -11.70 -21.41
CA ILE A 32 13.03 -11.99 -22.39
C ILE A 32 11.96 -10.88 -22.45
N ILE A 33 11.56 -10.35 -21.28
CA ILE A 33 10.39 -9.45 -21.16
C ILE A 33 10.80 -7.99 -21.29
N SER A 34 12.03 -7.63 -20.83
CA SER A 34 12.46 -6.23 -20.77
C SER A 34 12.63 -5.64 -22.17
N ASN A 35 12.18 -4.38 -22.34
CA ASN A 35 12.35 -3.65 -23.59
C ASN A 35 12.57 -2.15 -23.29
N GLU A 36 12.64 -1.30 -24.32
CA GLU A 36 12.97 0.12 -24.19
C GLU A 36 11.98 0.93 -23.34
N ILE A 37 10.70 0.54 -23.34
CA ILE A 37 9.64 1.24 -22.61
C ILE A 37 9.17 0.50 -21.35
N PHE A 38 9.44 -0.80 -21.25
CA PHE A 38 9.09 -1.61 -20.07
C PHE A 38 10.34 -2.31 -19.53
N ARG A 39 10.96 -1.69 -18.53
CA ARG A 39 12.18 -2.20 -17.89
C ARG A 39 11.86 -3.10 -16.71
N ILE A 40 12.35 -4.33 -16.77
CA ILE A 40 12.22 -5.30 -15.69
C ILE A 40 13.52 -5.36 -14.88
N TYR A 41 13.38 -5.44 -13.56
CA TYR A 41 14.45 -5.74 -12.63
C TYR A 41 14.20 -7.11 -12.02
N SER A 42 15.24 -7.89 -11.79
CA SER A 42 15.17 -9.21 -11.16
C SER A 42 15.39 -9.11 -9.64
N GLY A 43 14.73 -9.98 -8.90
CA GLY A 43 14.85 -10.10 -7.45
C GLY A 43 14.66 -11.53 -6.96
N ASN A 44 15.10 -11.82 -5.74
CA ASN A 44 14.98 -13.13 -5.13
C ASN A 44 14.24 -13.11 -3.77
N ASP A 45 13.46 -12.08 -3.53
CA ASP A 45 12.59 -11.96 -2.36
C ASP A 45 11.13 -11.91 -2.80
N VAL A 46 10.56 -13.09 -3.05
CA VAL A 46 9.16 -13.23 -3.47
C VAL A 46 8.22 -12.75 -2.37
N ILE A 47 8.48 -13.14 -1.11
CA ILE A 47 7.65 -12.79 0.05
C ILE A 47 7.60 -11.27 0.22
N GLY A 48 8.75 -10.59 0.21
CA GLY A 48 8.80 -9.13 0.34
C GLY A 48 8.09 -8.41 -0.79
N SER A 49 8.23 -8.92 -2.03
CA SER A 49 7.57 -8.33 -3.20
C SER A 49 6.05 -8.44 -3.12
N GLU A 50 5.51 -9.59 -2.68
CA GLU A 50 4.07 -9.81 -2.54
C GLU A 50 3.48 -9.02 -1.36
N ILE A 51 4.18 -8.98 -0.22
CA ILE A 51 3.75 -8.21 0.95
C ILE A 51 3.71 -6.70 0.61
N GLY A 52 4.75 -6.16 -0.02
CA GLY A 52 4.80 -4.76 -0.45
C GLY A 52 3.61 -4.41 -1.35
N GLY A 53 3.38 -5.24 -2.38
CA GLY A 53 2.28 -5.07 -3.33
C GLY A 53 0.88 -5.18 -2.71
N SER A 54 0.73 -5.95 -1.63
CA SER A 54 -0.55 -6.12 -0.94
C SER A 54 -0.83 -4.98 0.06
N LEU A 55 0.15 -4.67 0.93
CA LEU A 55 -0.04 -3.72 2.01
C LEU A 55 -0.09 -2.26 1.55
N LYS A 56 0.54 -1.90 0.41
CA LYS A 56 0.42 -0.56 -0.17
C LYS A 56 -1.02 -0.11 -0.35
N ASN A 57 -1.91 -1.06 -0.66
CA ASN A 57 -3.33 -0.79 -0.91
C ASN A 57 -4.05 -0.30 0.35
N ILE A 58 -3.63 -0.76 1.54
CA ILE A 58 -4.16 -0.30 2.82
C ILE A 58 -3.75 1.17 3.05
N ILE A 59 -2.48 1.49 2.76
CA ILE A 59 -1.97 2.86 2.91
C ILE A 59 -2.65 3.80 1.90
N ALA A 60 -2.93 3.34 0.69
CA ALA A 60 -3.64 4.13 -0.32
C ALA A 60 -5.06 4.54 0.12
N ILE A 61 -5.77 3.69 0.89
CA ILE A 61 -7.07 4.06 1.49
C ILE A 61 -6.89 5.26 2.42
N GLY A 62 -5.91 5.22 3.33
CA GLY A 62 -5.63 6.34 4.23
C GLY A 62 -5.23 7.63 3.50
N CYS A 63 -4.46 7.52 2.41
CA CYS A 63 -4.12 8.68 1.57
C CYS A 63 -5.38 9.30 0.93
N GLY A 64 -6.34 8.51 0.47
CA GLY A 64 -7.62 9.00 -0.04
C GLY A 64 -8.42 9.76 1.02
N ILE A 65 -8.41 9.27 2.28
CA ILE A 65 -9.04 9.97 3.42
C ILE A 65 -8.35 11.31 3.67
N ILE A 66 -7.01 11.33 3.72
CA ILE A 66 -6.21 12.55 3.94
C ILE A 66 -6.49 13.60 2.86
N ASP A 67 -6.52 13.19 1.60
CA ASP A 67 -6.80 14.09 0.47
C ASP A 67 -8.22 14.65 0.52
N LYS A 68 -9.23 13.83 0.86
CA LYS A 68 -10.62 14.30 1.01
C LYS A 68 -10.78 15.30 2.13
N MET A 69 -10.02 15.14 3.20
CA MET A 69 -10.04 16.03 4.37
C MET A 69 -9.17 17.27 4.20
N ASP A 70 -8.50 17.42 3.05
CA ASP A 70 -7.61 18.55 2.72
C ASP A 70 -6.53 18.81 3.78
N LEU A 71 -5.89 17.75 4.26
CA LEU A 71 -4.86 17.84 5.31
C LEU A 71 -3.47 18.21 4.79
N GLY A 72 -3.32 18.29 3.46
CA GLY A 72 -2.12 18.73 2.78
C GLY A 72 -1.03 17.66 2.62
N ASP A 73 -0.02 18.02 1.82
CA ASP A 73 1.05 17.11 1.39
C ASP A 73 1.97 16.67 2.54
N ASN A 74 2.17 17.51 3.55
CA ASN A 74 2.99 17.15 4.71
C ASN A 74 2.37 15.98 5.49
N ALA A 75 1.07 16.03 5.74
CA ALA A 75 0.35 14.95 6.42
C ALA A 75 0.39 13.65 5.59
N LYS A 76 0.14 13.76 4.29
CA LYS A 76 0.17 12.63 3.36
C LYS A 76 1.55 11.99 3.27
N SER A 77 2.61 12.79 3.15
CA SER A 77 3.99 12.31 3.09
C SER A 77 4.41 11.62 4.39
N ALA A 78 4.06 12.20 5.54
CA ALA A 78 4.31 11.58 6.84
C ALA A 78 3.56 10.25 6.98
N PHE A 79 2.30 10.18 6.54
CA PHE A 79 1.49 8.97 6.57
C PHE A 79 2.09 7.85 5.71
N ILE A 80 2.51 8.17 4.47
CA ILE A 80 3.19 7.23 3.57
C ILE A 80 4.49 6.70 4.21
N SER A 81 5.31 7.60 4.75
CA SER A 81 6.58 7.22 5.39
C SER A 81 6.37 6.29 6.59
N ARG A 82 5.40 6.59 7.44
CA ARG A 82 5.06 5.73 8.59
C ARG A 82 4.41 4.42 8.14
N GLY A 83 3.57 4.45 7.12
CA GLY A 83 2.98 3.26 6.50
C GLY A 83 4.04 2.31 5.94
N LEU A 84 5.08 2.84 5.30
CA LEU A 84 6.21 2.04 4.82
C LEU A 84 6.91 1.31 5.96
N ARG A 85 7.12 1.97 7.12
CA ARG A 85 7.71 1.31 8.30
C ARG A 85 6.87 0.15 8.82
N GLU A 86 5.55 0.27 8.76
CA GLU A 86 4.66 -0.83 9.13
C GLU A 86 4.75 -1.97 8.13
N ILE A 87 4.81 -1.68 6.83
CA ILE A 87 5.01 -2.67 5.77
C ILE A 87 6.34 -3.43 5.98
N VAL A 88 7.42 -2.71 6.26
CA VAL A 88 8.73 -3.31 6.57
C VAL A 88 8.63 -4.22 7.80
N ARG A 89 8.05 -3.73 8.90
CA ARG A 89 7.88 -4.50 10.14
C ARG A 89 7.08 -5.78 9.91
N PHE A 90 5.98 -5.68 9.18
CA PHE A 90 5.16 -6.83 8.84
C PHE A 90 5.93 -7.82 7.98
N GLY A 91 6.55 -7.35 6.91
CA GLY A 91 7.27 -8.20 5.97
C GLY A 91 8.47 -8.91 6.60
N THR A 92 9.26 -8.20 7.41
CA THR A 92 10.41 -8.81 8.10
C THR A 92 9.98 -9.88 9.13
N SER A 93 8.76 -9.78 9.68
CA SER A 93 8.20 -10.83 10.54
C SER A 93 7.89 -12.14 9.80
N PHE A 94 7.91 -12.11 8.47
CA PHE A 94 7.79 -13.26 7.57
C PHE A 94 9.10 -13.57 6.83
N ASN A 95 10.24 -13.12 7.36
CA ASN A 95 11.57 -13.30 6.78
C ASN A 95 11.77 -12.64 5.41
N ALA A 96 10.94 -11.67 5.03
CA ALA A 96 11.21 -10.82 3.89
C ALA A 96 12.45 -9.94 4.15
N LYS A 97 13.16 -9.61 3.09
CA LYS A 97 14.36 -8.77 3.17
C LYS A 97 13.97 -7.30 3.26
N GLU A 98 14.45 -6.61 4.29
CA GLU A 98 14.11 -5.21 4.53
C GLU A 98 14.34 -4.31 3.31
N TYR A 99 15.47 -4.49 2.60
CA TYR A 99 15.81 -3.68 1.45
C TYR A 99 14.82 -3.80 0.27
N THR A 100 14.04 -4.90 0.18
CA THR A 100 13.02 -5.08 -0.85
C THR A 100 11.95 -3.99 -0.78
N PHE A 101 11.63 -3.53 0.42
CA PHE A 101 10.62 -2.49 0.65
C PHE A 101 11.09 -1.08 0.27
N TYR A 102 12.38 -0.85 0.09
CA TYR A 102 12.93 0.42 -0.42
C TYR A 102 13.10 0.42 -1.95
N GLY A 103 12.75 -0.68 -2.61
CA GLY A 103 12.79 -0.84 -4.07
C GLY A 103 11.46 -0.61 -4.76
N LEU A 104 11.37 -1.12 -6.01
CA LEU A 104 10.23 -0.93 -6.90
C LEU A 104 8.93 -1.55 -6.38
N SER A 105 9.00 -2.75 -5.77
CA SER A 105 7.83 -3.44 -5.18
C SER A 105 7.44 -2.94 -3.79
N GLY A 106 8.24 -2.05 -3.21
CA GLY A 106 8.00 -1.40 -1.94
C GLY A 106 7.64 0.06 -2.12
N ILE A 107 8.57 0.97 -1.78
CA ILE A 107 8.34 2.43 -1.81
C ILE A 107 7.91 2.94 -3.19
N GLY A 108 8.46 2.38 -4.27
CA GLY A 108 8.10 2.80 -5.63
C GLY A 108 6.62 2.57 -5.94
N ASP A 109 6.12 1.37 -5.65
CA ASP A 109 4.72 1.01 -5.88
C ASP A 109 3.78 1.67 -4.86
N LEU A 110 4.24 1.85 -3.62
CA LEU A 110 3.51 2.55 -2.57
C LEU A 110 3.23 4.01 -2.97
N VAL A 111 4.27 4.76 -3.33
CA VAL A 111 4.13 6.17 -3.72
C VAL A 111 3.24 6.31 -4.95
N ALA A 112 3.46 5.50 -6.00
CA ALA A 112 2.65 5.52 -7.22
C ALA A 112 1.16 5.26 -6.92
N THR A 113 0.86 4.31 -6.01
CA THR A 113 -0.51 3.95 -5.64
C THR A 113 -1.19 5.02 -4.79
N CYS A 114 -0.44 5.65 -3.86
CA CYS A 114 -0.94 6.69 -2.97
C CYS A 114 -1.11 8.06 -3.65
N ALA A 115 -0.34 8.33 -4.70
CA ALA A 115 -0.41 9.59 -5.45
C ALA A 115 -1.46 9.58 -6.58
N SER A 116 -1.92 8.39 -6.99
CA SER A 116 -2.83 8.25 -8.12
C SER A 116 -4.30 8.28 -7.72
N ASN A 117 -5.04 9.26 -8.24
CA ASN A 117 -6.51 9.30 -8.12
C ASN A 117 -7.21 8.20 -8.95
N LEU A 118 -6.48 7.47 -9.77
CA LEU A 118 -6.97 6.28 -10.50
C LEU A 118 -6.87 5.00 -9.64
N SER A 119 -6.23 5.06 -8.48
CA SER A 119 -6.19 3.94 -7.53
C SER A 119 -7.57 3.70 -6.92
N ARG A 120 -8.13 2.52 -7.11
CA ARG A 120 -9.43 2.13 -6.50
C ARG A 120 -9.41 2.23 -4.97
N ASN A 121 -8.28 1.91 -4.36
CA ASN A 121 -8.12 2.00 -2.91
C ASN A 121 -8.11 3.47 -2.44
N TRP A 122 -7.41 4.34 -3.16
CA TRP A 122 -7.46 5.78 -2.91
C TRP A 122 -8.87 6.35 -3.08
N GLN A 123 -9.56 6.01 -4.20
CA GLN A 123 -10.94 6.43 -4.47
C GLN A 123 -11.90 5.99 -3.35
N PHE A 124 -11.73 4.76 -2.86
CA PHE A 124 -12.50 4.25 -1.75
C PHE A 124 -12.24 5.04 -0.46
N GLY A 125 -10.99 5.31 -0.12
CA GLY A 125 -10.63 6.15 1.04
C GLY A 125 -11.24 7.55 0.96
N TYR A 126 -11.20 8.16 -0.22
CA TYR A 126 -11.85 9.45 -0.49
C TYR A 126 -13.37 9.40 -0.29
N ALA A 127 -14.01 8.32 -0.71
CA ALA A 127 -15.43 8.08 -0.54
C ALA A 127 -15.82 7.83 0.93
N LEU A 128 -15.00 7.07 1.68
CA LEU A 128 -15.18 6.86 3.13
C LEU A 128 -15.21 8.19 3.90
N ALA A 129 -14.25 9.07 3.63
CA ALA A 129 -14.22 10.39 4.25
C ALA A 129 -15.38 11.31 3.80
N SER A 130 -16.11 10.92 2.75
CA SER A 130 -17.35 11.55 2.31
C SER A 130 -18.60 10.91 2.91
N GLY A 131 -18.45 9.94 3.83
CA GLY A 131 -19.56 9.26 4.52
C GLY A 131 -20.09 8.01 3.82
N LYS A 132 -19.42 7.49 2.76
CA LYS A 132 -19.81 6.22 2.14
C LYS A 132 -19.29 5.03 2.96
N THR A 133 -20.04 3.92 2.95
CA THR A 133 -19.59 2.64 3.52
C THR A 133 -18.88 1.78 2.46
N LEU A 134 -18.20 0.72 2.91
CA LEU A 134 -17.55 -0.25 2.03
C LEU A 134 -18.57 -0.92 1.11
N GLU A 135 -19.68 -1.38 1.67
CA GLU A 135 -20.75 -2.04 0.92
C GLU A 135 -21.37 -1.11 -0.11
N GLY A 136 -21.65 0.14 0.29
CA GLY A 136 -22.20 1.15 -0.61
C GLY A 136 -21.28 1.46 -1.77
N PHE A 137 -19.97 1.60 -1.51
CA PHE A 137 -18.99 1.86 -2.55
C PHE A 137 -18.83 0.69 -3.53
N ILE A 138 -18.80 -0.56 -3.01
CA ILE A 138 -18.71 -1.77 -3.84
C ILE A 138 -19.96 -1.91 -4.73
N ALA A 139 -21.16 -1.71 -4.17
CA ALA A 139 -22.41 -1.82 -4.90
C ALA A 139 -22.53 -0.82 -6.06
N GLU A 140 -22.09 0.43 -5.81
CA GLU A 140 -22.12 1.49 -6.82
C GLU A 140 -21.11 1.27 -7.96
N ASN A 141 -19.88 0.88 -7.61
CA ASN A 141 -18.77 0.84 -8.57
C ASN A 141 -18.52 -0.56 -9.16
N LYS A 142 -19.14 -1.61 -8.62
CA LYS A 142 -18.96 -3.02 -9.00
C LYS A 142 -17.47 -3.45 -9.03
N VAL A 143 -16.71 -3.07 -8.00
CA VAL A 143 -15.28 -3.31 -7.89
C VAL A 143 -14.94 -4.00 -6.58
N THR A 144 -13.82 -4.71 -6.56
CA THR A 144 -13.20 -5.22 -5.33
C THR A 144 -12.20 -4.20 -4.81
N ILE A 145 -12.20 -3.98 -3.50
CA ILE A 145 -11.24 -3.12 -2.81
C ILE A 145 -10.23 -4.00 -2.08
N GLU A 146 -9.09 -4.21 -2.72
CA GLU A 146 -8.03 -5.10 -2.22
C GLU A 146 -7.50 -4.66 -0.86
N GLY A 147 -7.33 -3.35 -0.66
CA GLY A 147 -6.87 -2.78 0.61
C GLY A 147 -7.84 -3.00 1.77
N ALA A 148 -9.16 -3.04 1.51
CA ALA A 148 -10.14 -3.37 2.54
C ALA A 148 -9.98 -4.82 3.00
N ASN A 149 -9.92 -5.77 2.07
CA ASN A 149 -9.72 -7.18 2.41
C ASN A 149 -8.37 -7.41 3.11
N ALA A 150 -7.30 -6.81 2.58
CA ALA A 150 -5.97 -6.90 3.15
C ALA A 150 -5.92 -6.31 4.57
N SER A 151 -6.60 -5.19 4.85
CA SER A 151 -6.57 -4.54 6.16
C SER A 151 -7.09 -5.45 7.27
N LYS A 152 -8.12 -6.26 6.99
CA LYS A 152 -8.66 -7.24 7.94
C LYS A 152 -7.64 -8.33 8.24
N ILE A 153 -7.14 -8.99 7.19
CA ILE A 153 -6.19 -10.10 7.34
C ILE A 153 -4.91 -9.64 8.05
N VAL A 154 -4.36 -8.49 7.63
CA VAL A 154 -3.11 -7.98 8.20
C VAL A 154 -3.30 -7.52 9.65
N ASN A 155 -4.45 -6.93 9.99
CA ASN A 155 -4.76 -6.57 11.38
C ASN A 155 -4.82 -7.82 12.28
N ASP A 156 -5.50 -8.89 11.85
CA ASP A 156 -5.63 -10.11 12.62
C ASP A 156 -4.26 -10.79 12.83
N VAL A 157 -3.45 -10.91 11.77
CA VAL A 157 -2.10 -11.46 11.84
C VAL A 157 -1.16 -10.59 12.69
N ALA A 158 -1.29 -9.26 12.62
CA ALA A 158 -0.49 -8.35 13.44
C ALA A 158 -0.81 -8.54 14.93
N LEU A 159 -2.07 -8.73 15.29
CA LEU A 159 -2.48 -9.03 16.67
C LEU A 159 -1.90 -10.35 17.16
N GLU A 160 -2.00 -11.43 16.36
CA GLU A 160 -1.44 -12.74 16.70
C GLU A 160 0.08 -12.69 16.91
N LYS A 161 0.80 -11.93 16.08
CA LYS A 161 2.26 -11.79 16.16
C LYS A 161 2.73 -10.71 17.16
N GLY A 162 1.83 -9.97 17.79
CA GLY A 162 2.17 -8.86 18.67
C GLY A 162 2.88 -7.70 17.97
N LEU A 163 2.60 -7.47 16.67
CA LEU A 163 3.20 -6.39 15.89
C LEU A 163 2.45 -5.07 16.12
N GLU A 164 3.21 -4.01 16.39
CA GLU A 164 2.65 -2.67 16.52
C GLU A 164 2.42 -2.05 15.15
N MET A 165 1.16 -2.03 14.69
CA MET A 165 0.73 -1.61 13.34
C MET A 165 -0.36 -0.54 13.42
N PRO A 166 -0.07 0.66 13.99
CA PRO A 166 -1.11 1.65 14.30
C PRO A 166 -1.83 2.20 13.07
N ILE A 167 -1.16 2.41 11.94
CA ILE A 167 -1.79 2.89 10.71
C ILE A 167 -2.74 1.84 10.15
N ILE A 168 -2.28 0.59 10.03
CA ILE A 168 -3.09 -0.52 9.52
C ILE A 168 -4.29 -0.78 10.43
N LYS A 169 -4.07 -0.81 11.75
CA LYS A 169 -5.15 -0.95 12.73
C LYS A 169 -6.19 0.16 12.61
N MET A 170 -5.75 1.41 12.44
CA MET A 170 -6.67 2.54 12.29
C MET A 170 -7.44 2.47 10.98
N THR A 171 -6.77 2.11 9.88
CA THR A 171 -7.44 1.89 8.59
C THR A 171 -8.47 0.77 8.69
N TYR A 172 -8.15 -0.33 9.37
CA TYR A 172 -9.10 -1.40 9.65
C TYR A 172 -10.35 -0.90 10.40
N LYS A 173 -10.18 -0.12 11.48
CA LYS A 173 -11.30 0.45 12.23
C LYS A 173 -12.22 1.33 11.37
N VAL A 174 -11.62 2.20 10.56
CA VAL A 174 -12.38 3.09 9.66
C VAL A 174 -13.15 2.29 8.61
N VAL A 175 -12.52 1.27 8.03
CA VAL A 175 -13.10 0.47 6.95
C VAL A 175 -14.17 -0.49 7.44
N HIS A 176 -13.95 -1.19 8.57
CA HIS A 176 -14.77 -2.33 8.99
C HIS A 176 -15.60 -2.07 10.25
N GLU A 177 -15.21 -1.10 11.08
CA GLU A 177 -15.91 -0.77 12.32
C GLU A 177 -16.65 0.57 12.22
N ASN A 178 -16.71 1.17 11.02
CA ASN A 178 -17.31 2.48 10.78
C ASN A 178 -16.79 3.58 11.72
N TYR A 179 -15.50 3.47 12.14
CA TYR A 179 -14.87 4.48 12.97
C TYR A 179 -14.72 5.78 12.19
N ASN A 180 -15.03 6.91 12.83
CA ASN A 180 -15.05 8.20 12.14
C ASN A 180 -13.63 8.59 11.69
N PRO A 181 -13.38 8.90 10.39
CA PRO A 181 -12.06 9.29 9.91
C PRO A 181 -11.44 10.50 10.60
N VAL A 182 -12.27 11.49 11.01
CA VAL A 182 -11.79 12.67 11.76
C VAL A 182 -11.24 12.28 13.12
N ASP A 183 -11.93 11.40 13.82
CA ASP A 183 -11.50 10.93 15.14
C ASP A 183 -10.30 10.01 15.05
N ALA A 184 -10.21 9.22 13.95
CA ALA A 184 -9.03 8.42 13.64
C ALA A 184 -7.75 9.28 13.51
N ILE A 185 -7.84 10.41 12.83
CA ILE A 185 -6.71 11.34 12.69
C ILE A 185 -6.36 12.00 14.03
N LYS A 186 -7.37 12.44 14.80
CA LYS A 186 -7.12 13.00 16.14
C LYS A 186 -6.41 12.00 17.06
N GLU A 187 -6.89 10.74 17.08
CA GLU A 187 -6.27 9.67 17.87
C GLU A 187 -4.83 9.42 17.43
N PHE A 188 -4.58 9.41 16.12
CA PHE A 188 -3.24 9.24 15.57
C PHE A 188 -2.29 10.39 15.96
N MET A 189 -2.77 11.63 15.89
CA MET A 189 -1.99 12.82 16.25
C MET A 189 -1.79 13.00 17.75
N SER A 190 -2.65 12.43 18.60
CA SER A 190 -2.51 12.49 20.07
C SER A 190 -1.48 11.50 20.64
N ARG A 191 -0.93 10.62 19.83
CA ARG A 191 0.11 9.67 20.25
C ARG A 191 1.38 10.40 20.65
N ASN A 192 2.01 9.92 21.71
CA ASN A 192 3.28 10.49 22.16
C ASN A 192 4.34 10.42 21.05
N PRO A 193 5.07 11.52 20.82
CA PRO A 193 6.20 11.50 19.88
C PRO A 193 7.22 10.43 20.28
N SER A 194 7.66 9.64 19.32
CA SER A 194 8.69 8.63 19.50
C SER A 194 9.94 8.96 18.69
N LYS A 195 11.05 8.28 18.97
CA LYS A 195 12.26 8.43 18.15
C LYS A 195 11.98 8.01 16.71
N GLU A 196 12.62 8.68 15.74
CA GLU A 196 12.48 8.35 14.31
C GLU A 196 13.02 6.94 14.00
N ARG A 197 14.07 6.53 14.69
CA ARG A 197 14.68 5.19 14.60
C ARG A 197 14.78 4.58 16.00
N ASN A 198 14.26 3.41 16.15
CA ASN A 198 14.52 2.52 17.28
C ASN A 198 15.31 1.33 16.78
#